data_5cc46db9e41a51ca5451ed1ef21a8659
#
_entry.id   5cc46db9e41a51ca5451ed1ef21a8659
#
_cell.length_a   1.000
_cell.length_b   1.000
_cell.length_c   1.000
_cell.angle_alpha   90.00
_cell.angle_beta   90.00
_cell.angle_gamma   90.00
#
_symmetry.space_group_name_H-M   'P 1'
#
loop_
_entity.id
_entity.type
_entity.pdbx_description
1 polymer ?
#
loop_
_entity_poly.entity_id
_entity_poly.type
_entity_poly.pdbx_seq_one_letter_code
_entity_poly.pdbx_strand_id
1 'polypeptide(L)'
;MYAFVQDVPIDAEFYRRIVEGLGDETPDGLISHLAYELPDGGLRYVDVWESEAHWDRFAEARLHPVVHPLLKGIFGEGLPPEPPRITLAAIDHWGPAGHQSFASSMRS
;
A
#
# COMPACT_ATOMS: atom_id res chain seq x y z
N MET A 1 10.75 -2.66 -10.21
CA MET A 1 10.13 -1.87 -9.13
C MET A 1 8.62 -1.79 -9.35
N TYR A 2 7.85 -2.06 -8.32
CA TYR A 2 6.40 -2.00 -8.37
C TYR A 2 5.93 -0.81 -7.54
N ALA A 3 5.29 0.16 -8.16
CA ALA A 3 4.79 1.35 -7.49
C ALA A 3 3.31 1.56 -7.78
N PHE A 4 2.56 2.00 -6.79
CA PHE A 4 1.14 2.26 -6.98
C PHE A 4 0.63 3.36 -6.05
N VAL A 5 -0.53 3.91 -6.42
CA VAL A 5 -1.34 4.79 -5.59
C VAL A 5 -2.65 4.08 -5.32
N GLN A 6 -3.13 4.16 -4.08
CA GLN A 6 -4.42 3.58 -3.71
C GLN A 6 -5.14 4.51 -2.75
N ASP A 7 -6.36 4.90 -3.11
CA ASP A 7 -7.22 5.69 -2.23
C ASP A 7 -8.13 4.75 -1.45
N VAL A 8 -8.13 4.88 -0.14
CA VAL A 8 -8.90 4.01 0.75
C VAL A 8 -9.86 4.83 1.60
N PRO A 9 -11.11 4.35 1.80
CA PRO A 9 -12.13 5.10 2.53
C PRO A 9 -12.06 4.86 4.05
N ILE A 10 -10.89 5.03 4.62
CA ILE A 10 -10.69 4.88 6.07
C ILE A 10 -10.06 6.15 6.63
N ASP A 11 -10.21 6.36 7.93
CA ASP A 11 -9.60 7.51 8.60
C ASP A 11 -8.26 7.14 9.25
N ALA A 12 -7.58 8.13 9.78
CA ALA A 12 -6.27 7.93 10.40
C ALA A 12 -6.35 7.02 11.62
N GLU A 13 -7.45 7.05 12.37
CA GLU A 13 -7.60 6.19 13.55
C GLU A 13 -7.70 4.73 13.15
N PHE A 14 -8.49 4.42 12.13
CA PHE A 14 -8.58 3.06 11.61
C PHE A 14 -7.23 2.59 11.08
N TYR A 15 -6.53 3.47 10.36
CA TYR A 15 -5.20 3.17 9.84
C TYR A 15 -4.22 2.80 10.97
N ARG A 16 -4.27 3.50 12.10
CA ARG A 16 -3.40 3.19 13.24
C ARG A 16 -3.66 1.80 13.79
N ARG A 17 -4.92 1.35 13.77
CA ARG A 17 -5.25 -0.02 14.19
C ARG A 17 -4.63 -1.04 13.26
N ILE A 18 -4.59 -0.76 11.96
CA ILE A 18 -3.91 -1.64 11.00
C ILE A 18 -2.42 -1.72 11.32
N VAL A 19 -1.78 -0.58 11.55
CA VAL A 19 -0.35 -0.52 11.86
C VAL A 19 -0.04 -1.28 13.15
N GLU A 20 -0.86 -1.13 14.18
CA GLU A 20 -0.70 -1.86 15.42
C GLU A 20 -0.77 -3.37 15.19
N GLY A 21 -1.71 -3.82 14.37
CA GLY A 21 -1.85 -5.23 14.05
C GLY A 21 -0.70 -5.78 13.24
N LEU A 22 -0.11 -4.96 12.37
CA LEU A 22 1.04 -5.37 11.54
C LEU A 22 2.33 -5.49 12.37
N GLY A 23 2.47 -4.69 13.43
CA GLY A 23 3.69 -4.66 14.22
C GLY A 23 4.77 -3.80 13.59
N ASP A 24 5.99 -3.93 14.11
CA ASP A 24 7.10 -3.03 13.76
C ASP A 24 8.03 -3.58 12.68
N GLU A 25 7.83 -4.82 12.26
CA GLU A 25 8.71 -5.43 11.27
C GLU A 25 8.44 -4.86 9.89
N THR A 26 9.47 -4.27 9.28
CA THR A 26 9.37 -3.76 7.91
C THR A 26 9.10 -4.90 6.94
N PRO A 27 8.10 -4.78 6.07
CA PRO A 27 7.82 -5.83 5.09
C PRO A 27 8.99 -6.08 4.14
N ASP A 28 9.22 -7.34 3.82
CA ASP A 28 10.25 -7.72 2.85
C ASP A 28 9.92 -7.13 1.48
N GLY A 29 10.90 -6.44 0.91
CA GLY A 29 10.74 -5.82 -0.41
C GLY A 29 10.09 -4.45 -0.41
N LEU A 30 9.68 -3.92 0.74
CA LEU A 30 9.14 -2.56 0.80
C LEU A 30 10.27 -1.54 0.68
N ILE A 31 10.14 -0.65 -0.30
CA ILE A 31 11.07 0.46 -0.49
C ILE A 31 10.55 1.71 0.20
N SER A 32 9.25 2.01 0.02
CA SER A 32 8.65 3.21 0.60
C SER A 32 7.14 3.05 0.69
N HIS A 33 6.56 3.51 1.78
CA HIS A 33 5.10 3.58 1.97
C HIS A 33 4.77 4.91 2.60
N LEU A 34 3.90 5.67 1.96
CA LEU A 34 3.41 6.94 2.47
C LEU A 34 1.89 6.89 2.52
N ALA A 35 1.33 7.26 3.66
CA ALA A 35 -0.12 7.41 3.80
C ALA A 35 -0.40 8.85 4.24
N TYR A 36 -1.36 9.52 3.57
CA TYR A 36 -1.74 10.86 3.97
C TYR A 36 -3.24 11.07 3.81
N GLU A 37 -3.76 12.06 4.54
CA GLU A 37 -5.18 12.33 4.55
C GLU A 37 -5.59 13.12 3.32
N LEU A 38 -6.74 12.73 2.74
CA LEU A 38 -7.36 13.47 1.65
C LEU A 38 -8.36 14.48 2.21
N PRO A 39 -8.64 15.58 1.47
CA PRO A 39 -9.58 16.60 1.95
C PRO A 39 -10.98 16.06 2.27
N ASP A 40 -11.39 14.97 1.64
CA ASP A 40 -12.71 14.35 1.85
C ASP A 40 -12.75 13.35 3.00
N GLY A 41 -11.64 13.17 3.71
CA GLY A 41 -11.59 12.34 4.90
C GLY A 41 -11.03 10.94 4.69
N GLY A 42 -10.80 10.51 3.46
CA GLY A 42 -10.13 9.25 3.17
C GLY A 42 -8.62 9.39 3.23
N LEU A 43 -7.92 8.29 2.97
CA LEU A 43 -6.45 8.28 2.91
C LEU A 43 -5.99 7.89 1.52
N ARG A 44 -4.80 8.36 1.17
CA ARG A 44 -4.10 7.91 -0.03
C ARG A 44 -2.80 7.24 0.37
N TYR A 45 -2.57 6.06 -0.19
CA TYR A 45 -1.30 5.35 -0.06
C TYR A 45 -0.48 5.57 -1.32
N VAL A 46 0.81 5.83 -1.13
CA VAL A 46 1.79 5.85 -2.23
C VAL A 46 2.86 4.84 -1.85
N ASP A 47 2.89 3.73 -2.57
CA ASP A 47 3.75 2.60 -2.23
C ASP A 47 4.77 2.33 -3.33
N VAL A 48 5.98 1.98 -2.91
CA VAL A 48 7.04 1.52 -3.81
C VAL A 48 7.60 0.23 -3.24
N TRP A 49 7.61 -0.83 -4.06
CA TRP A 49 8.06 -2.17 -3.70
C TRP A 49 9.11 -2.65 -4.69
N GLU A 50 9.95 -3.58 -4.27
CA GLU A 50 10.95 -4.17 -5.18
C GLU A 50 10.28 -4.90 -6.33
N SER A 51 9.14 -5.57 -6.09
CA SER A 51 8.37 -6.23 -7.13
C SER A 51 6.92 -6.39 -6.69
N GLU A 52 6.03 -6.64 -7.65
CA GLU A 52 4.63 -6.95 -7.35
C GLU A 52 4.52 -8.23 -6.51
N ALA A 53 5.37 -9.20 -6.73
CA ALA A 53 5.38 -10.43 -5.94
C ALA A 53 5.67 -10.17 -4.46
N HIS A 54 6.54 -9.21 -4.15
CA HIS A 54 6.79 -8.81 -2.76
C HIS A 54 5.53 -8.22 -2.12
N TRP A 55 4.82 -7.35 -2.86
CA TRP A 55 3.56 -6.80 -2.39
C TRP A 55 2.53 -7.90 -2.16
N ASP A 56 2.36 -8.81 -3.12
CA ASP A 56 1.37 -9.88 -3.02
C ASP A 56 1.63 -10.75 -1.80
N ARG A 57 2.88 -11.12 -1.53
CA ARG A 57 3.23 -11.92 -0.36
C ARG A 57 2.92 -11.19 0.95
N PHE A 58 3.24 -9.90 1.01
CA PHE A 58 2.92 -9.09 2.18
C PHE A 58 1.40 -9.01 2.40
N ALA A 59 0.66 -8.75 1.32
CA ALA A 59 -0.78 -8.60 1.42
C ALA A 59 -1.43 -9.89 1.93
N GLU A 60 -1.05 -11.04 1.40
CA GLU A 60 -1.63 -12.32 1.79
C GLU A 60 -1.18 -12.76 3.19
N ALA A 61 0.09 -12.60 3.51
CA ALA A 61 0.65 -13.15 4.75
C ALA A 61 0.45 -12.24 5.95
N ARG A 62 0.41 -10.93 5.76
CA ARG A 62 0.40 -9.99 6.88
C ARG A 62 -0.74 -8.98 6.84
N LEU A 63 -1.01 -8.37 5.68
CA LEU A 63 -1.97 -7.27 5.61
C LEU A 63 -3.41 -7.76 5.73
N HIS A 64 -3.84 -8.67 4.87
CA HIS A 64 -5.21 -9.17 4.88
C HIS A 64 -5.60 -9.83 6.21
N PRO A 65 -4.74 -10.64 6.85
CA PRO A 65 -5.07 -11.19 8.17
C PRO A 65 -5.32 -10.14 9.26
N VAL A 66 -4.78 -8.94 9.10
CA VAL A 66 -5.02 -7.83 10.03
C VAL A 66 -6.25 -7.03 9.61
N VAL A 67 -6.35 -6.67 8.33
CA VAL A 67 -7.38 -5.76 7.82
C VAL A 67 -8.75 -6.40 7.80
N HIS A 68 -8.86 -7.65 7.35
CA HIS A 68 -10.16 -8.30 7.20
C HIS A 68 -10.95 -8.40 8.51
N PRO A 69 -10.35 -8.83 9.64
CA PRO A 69 -11.09 -8.83 10.91
C PRO A 69 -11.53 -7.43 11.35
N LEU A 70 -10.71 -6.41 11.11
CA LEU A 70 -11.07 -5.04 11.46
C LEU A 70 -12.26 -4.54 10.63
N LEU A 71 -12.25 -4.80 9.32
CA LEU A 71 -13.36 -4.44 8.45
C LEU A 71 -14.62 -5.22 8.80
N LYS A 72 -14.48 -6.49 9.11
CA LYS A 72 -15.62 -7.33 9.49
C LYS A 72 -16.29 -6.80 10.76
N GLY A 73 -15.54 -6.23 11.68
CA GLY A 73 -16.09 -5.60 12.87
C GLY A 73 -16.97 -4.39 12.57
N ILE A 74 -16.76 -3.73 11.41
CA ILE A 74 -17.53 -2.57 11.00
C ILE A 74 -18.67 -2.97 10.05
N PHE A 75 -18.39 -3.82 9.06
CA PHE A 75 -19.31 -4.14 7.97
C PHE A 75 -19.99 -5.50 8.09
N GLY A 76 -19.62 -6.32 9.08
CA GLY A 76 -20.14 -7.67 9.19
C GLY A 76 -19.67 -8.54 8.02
N GLU A 77 -20.58 -9.37 7.49
CA GLU A 77 -20.25 -10.26 6.37
C GLU A 77 -20.18 -9.53 5.03
N GLY A 78 -20.72 -8.31 4.95
CA GLY A 78 -20.74 -7.53 3.73
C GLY A 78 -19.52 -6.66 3.55
N LEU A 79 -18.33 -7.26 3.48
CA LEU A 79 -17.10 -6.50 3.28
C LEU A 79 -17.11 -5.79 1.94
N PRO A 80 -16.71 -4.50 1.89
CA PRO A 80 -16.59 -3.81 0.61
C PRO A 80 -15.44 -4.39 -0.20
N PRO A 81 -15.48 -4.27 -1.53
CA PRO A 81 -14.36 -4.69 -2.36
C PRO A 81 -13.13 -3.85 -2.05
N GLU A 82 -11.94 -4.45 -2.25
CA GLU A 82 -10.70 -3.72 -2.08
C GLU A 82 -10.64 -2.58 -3.11
N PRO A 83 -10.30 -1.34 -2.68
CA PRO A 83 -10.13 -0.26 -3.64
C PRO A 83 -9.03 -0.56 -4.65
N PRO A 84 -9.18 -0.11 -5.91
CA PRO A 84 -8.18 -0.42 -6.93
C PRO A 84 -6.86 0.28 -6.66
N ARG A 85 -5.78 -0.42 -6.97
CA ARG A 85 -4.44 0.16 -6.99
C ARG A 85 -4.17 0.69 -8.39
N ILE A 86 -3.70 1.94 -8.47
CA ILE A 86 -3.32 2.54 -9.74
C ILE A 86 -1.81 2.38 -9.86
N THR A 87 -1.36 1.50 -10.75
CA THR A 87 0.06 1.23 -10.95
C THR A 87 0.74 2.42 -11.61
N LEU A 88 1.91 2.77 -11.10
CA LEU A 88 2.72 3.87 -11.62
C LEU A 88 3.88 3.30 -12.44
N ALA A 89 4.13 3.89 -13.61
CA ALA A 89 5.27 3.53 -14.45
C ALA A 89 6.47 4.36 -14.00
N ALA A 90 7.24 3.83 -13.05
CA ALA A 90 8.39 4.54 -12.51
C ALA A 90 9.49 4.65 -13.57
N ILE A 91 10.01 5.86 -13.76
CA ILE A 91 11.15 6.10 -14.65
C ILE A 91 12.41 6.47 -13.90
N ASP A 92 12.26 6.87 -12.64
CA ASP A 92 13.39 7.32 -11.84
C ASP A 92 13.02 7.24 -10.36
N HIS A 93 13.99 6.88 -9.54
CA HIS A 93 13.77 6.79 -8.09
C HIS A 93 15.03 7.25 -7.36
N TRP A 94 14.87 8.23 -6.49
CA TRP A 94 15.90 8.73 -5.59
C TRP A 94 15.50 8.35 -4.15
N GLY A 95 16.39 7.72 -3.43
CA GLY A 95 16.11 7.35 -2.04
C GLY A 95 17.39 7.18 -1.25
N PRO A 96 17.28 6.85 0.05
CA PRO A 96 18.45 6.69 0.91
C PRO A 96 19.45 5.63 0.42
N ALA A 97 18.94 4.62 -0.31
CA ALA A 97 19.80 3.56 -0.84
C ALA A 97 20.44 3.93 -2.19
N GLY A 98 20.13 5.10 -2.74
CA GLY A 98 20.74 5.56 -3.97
C GLY A 98 19.75 6.00 -5.02
N HIS A 99 20.24 6.12 -6.24
CA HIS A 99 19.49 6.58 -7.40
C HIS A 99 19.35 5.45 -8.40
N GLN A 100 18.15 5.25 -8.91
CA GLN A 100 17.85 4.17 -9.85
C GLN A 100 16.95 4.70 -10.98
N SER A 101 17.39 4.49 -12.21
CA SER A 101 16.63 4.90 -13.39
C SER A 101 16.10 3.68 -14.13
N PHE A 102 14.93 3.82 -14.74
CA PHE A 102 14.24 2.74 -15.43
C PHE A 102 13.91 3.16 -16.86
N ALA A 103 13.89 2.19 -17.78
CA ALA A 103 13.40 2.45 -19.12
C ALA A 103 11.90 2.78 -19.05
N SER A 104 11.49 3.82 -19.79
CA SER A 104 10.08 4.19 -19.82
C SER A 104 9.28 3.11 -20.55
N SER A 105 8.15 2.67 -19.95
CA SER A 105 7.25 1.74 -20.59
C SER A 105 6.50 2.35 -21.77
N MET A 106 6.55 3.66 -21.90
CA MET A 106 5.91 4.37 -23.01
C MET A 106 6.77 4.44 -24.25
N ARG A 107 8.00 4.01 -24.16
CA ARG A 107 8.87 3.95 -25.34
C ARG A 107 8.44 2.80 -26.22
N SER A 108 8.35 3.09 -27.45
CA SER A 108 8.01 2.09 -28.46
C SER A 108 9.21 1.76 -29.31
#